data_224b0c8f25b961e21e433104d5eb9351
#
_entry.id   224b0c8f25b961e21e433104d5eb9351
#
_cell.length_a   1.000
_cell.length_b   1.000
_cell.length_c   1.000
_cell.angle_alpha   90.00
_cell.angle_beta   90.00
_cell.angle_gamma   90.00
#
_symmetry.space_group_name_H-M   'P 1'
#
loop_
_entity.id
_entity.type
_entity.pdbx_description
1 polymer ?
#
loop_
_entity_poly.entity_id
_entity_poly.type
_entity_poly.pdbx_seq_one_letter_code
_entity_poly.pdbx_strand_id
1 'polypeptide(L)'
;MNAPAVPPAPAAARRSKAPLGVKITGTGSCLPATPLTNAHLEKVMETSDEWIVQRTGIHSRYRIDPARGESTHTLAAEALRRALAAAGLSATDLDLIIVATMTPEMSCPATACRVAADVGASRAGAFDLNAACSGFVFGLNTAHDLIKGGAYRRIAVVGADCLSTLMDYSTAGRGTAIIFGDAAGAAIVEACDDPGKGILAQSMHCDGDGWKEIYVPECERDFPEGVACDPSKYGHVQMNGAAVFKFAVGTFSDLIQETLDAAGVTATDLDMLVCHQSNMRILQSARERFGLPEEKLYVNIDRVGNTVGASVPLCLDELRRAGRIAPGQKVMFVAFGGGLTWGSSLWQL
;
A
#
# COMPACT_ATOMS: atom_id res chain seq x y z
N MET A 1 -11.26 39.71 4.55
CA MET A 1 -11.58 38.43 3.90
C MET A 1 -12.33 37.58 4.93
N ASN A 2 -13.64 37.35 4.71
CA ASN A 2 -14.42 36.50 5.62
C ASN A 2 -13.94 35.05 5.43
N ALA A 3 -13.56 34.39 6.52
CA ALA A 3 -13.27 32.97 6.51
C ALA A 3 -14.50 32.21 5.95
N PRO A 4 -14.32 31.20 5.07
CA PRO A 4 -15.43 30.41 4.59
C PRO A 4 -16.13 29.74 5.78
N ALA A 5 -17.47 29.80 5.78
CA ALA A 5 -18.27 29.20 6.84
C ALA A 5 -17.96 27.69 6.91
N VAL A 6 -17.59 27.22 8.10
CA VAL A 6 -17.42 25.79 8.36
C VAL A 6 -18.77 25.11 8.12
N PRO A 7 -18.89 24.13 7.21
CA PRO A 7 -20.14 23.42 7.00
C PRO A 7 -20.57 22.74 8.30
N PRO A 8 -21.89 22.64 8.56
CA PRO A 8 -22.38 21.98 9.77
C PRO A 8 -21.85 20.55 9.85
N ALA A 9 -21.37 20.16 11.02
CA ALA A 9 -20.92 18.79 11.27
C ALA A 9 -22.00 17.79 10.85
N PRO A 10 -21.62 16.64 10.24
CA PRO A 10 -22.60 15.60 9.96
C PRO A 10 -23.27 15.18 11.25
N ALA A 11 -24.59 14.95 11.20
CA ALA A 11 -25.31 14.41 12.35
C ALA A 11 -24.59 13.14 12.79
N ALA A 12 -24.25 13.05 14.09
CA ALA A 12 -23.54 11.90 14.66
C ALA A 12 -24.20 10.61 14.16
N ALA A 13 -23.45 9.79 13.45
CA ALA A 13 -23.97 8.56 12.87
C ALA A 13 -24.53 7.71 14.01
N ARG A 14 -25.84 7.45 14.01
CA ARG A 14 -26.45 6.52 14.96
C ARG A 14 -25.86 5.14 14.66
N ARG A 15 -25.20 4.52 15.64
CA ARG A 15 -24.71 3.15 15.52
C ARG A 15 -25.83 2.26 15.00
N SER A 16 -25.63 1.60 13.88
CA SER A 16 -26.55 0.59 13.37
C SER A 16 -26.64 -0.55 14.39
N LYS A 17 -27.86 -0.99 14.72
CA LYS A 17 -28.06 -2.15 15.60
C LYS A 17 -28.00 -3.47 14.85
N ALA A 18 -28.08 -3.47 13.52
CA ALA A 18 -27.98 -4.66 12.69
C ALA A 18 -26.52 -4.94 12.32
N PRO A 19 -26.09 -6.22 12.23
CA PRO A 19 -24.78 -6.56 11.72
C PRO A 19 -24.65 -6.05 10.27
N LEU A 20 -23.65 -5.22 10.02
CA LEU A 20 -23.35 -4.69 8.70
C LEU A 20 -22.35 -5.62 8.01
N GLY A 21 -22.55 -5.87 6.71
CA GLY A 21 -21.51 -6.32 5.84
C GLY A 21 -20.63 -5.15 5.38
N VAL A 22 -19.48 -5.48 4.81
CA VAL A 22 -18.54 -4.50 4.27
C VAL A 22 -18.12 -4.92 2.87
N LYS A 23 -18.06 -4.00 1.94
CA LYS A 23 -17.68 -4.28 0.55
C LYS A 23 -16.70 -3.23 0.02
N ILE A 24 -15.86 -3.63 -0.93
CA ILE A 24 -15.03 -2.71 -1.71
C ILE A 24 -15.82 -2.36 -2.97
N THR A 25 -16.25 -1.10 -3.11
CA THR A 25 -17.14 -0.66 -4.20
C THR A 25 -16.42 -0.03 -5.37
N GLY A 26 -15.32 0.66 -5.13
CA GLY A 26 -14.52 1.29 -6.17
C GLY A 26 -13.03 1.15 -5.91
N THR A 27 -12.25 1.14 -6.98
CA THR A 27 -10.79 1.17 -6.93
C THR A 27 -10.27 2.16 -7.95
N GLY A 28 -9.07 2.67 -7.72
CA GLY A 28 -8.38 3.55 -8.64
C GLY A 28 -6.89 3.56 -8.35
N SER A 29 -6.09 3.83 -9.37
CA SER A 29 -4.64 3.91 -9.23
C SER A 29 -4.07 5.04 -10.06
N CYS A 30 -2.90 5.54 -9.66
CA CYS A 30 -2.17 6.57 -10.36
C CYS A 30 -0.67 6.25 -10.35
N LEU A 31 -0.07 6.26 -11.53
CA LEU A 31 1.37 6.20 -11.72
C LEU A 31 1.86 7.58 -12.17
N PRO A 32 3.08 7.99 -11.81
CA PRO A 32 3.72 9.17 -12.40
C PRO A 32 3.81 9.04 -13.92
N ALA A 33 3.96 10.16 -14.61
CA ALA A 33 4.08 10.18 -16.06
C ALA A 33 5.44 9.64 -16.56
N THR A 34 6.47 9.66 -15.73
CA THR A 34 7.86 9.35 -16.12
C THR A 34 8.28 7.94 -15.73
N PRO A 35 8.39 7.00 -16.67
CA PRO A 35 8.97 5.69 -16.40
C PRO A 35 10.49 5.80 -16.19
N LEU A 36 11.02 5.06 -15.21
CA LEU A 36 12.44 4.89 -14.95
C LEU A 36 12.85 3.46 -15.29
N THR A 37 13.43 3.26 -16.45
CA THR A 37 13.88 1.95 -16.93
C THR A 37 15.25 1.58 -16.37
N ASN A 38 15.63 0.31 -16.42
CA ASN A 38 16.97 -0.16 -16.05
C ASN A 38 18.05 0.55 -16.89
N ALA A 39 17.80 0.78 -18.18
CA ALA A 39 18.73 1.52 -19.06
C ALA A 39 18.95 2.99 -18.63
N HIS A 40 18.03 3.61 -17.88
CA HIS A 40 18.29 4.92 -17.27
C HIS A 40 19.22 4.79 -16.06
N LEU A 41 19.06 3.74 -15.25
CA LEU A 41 19.87 3.50 -14.07
C LEU A 41 21.33 3.17 -14.44
N GLU A 42 21.55 2.42 -15.53
CA GLU A 42 22.89 2.12 -16.08
C GLU A 42 23.71 3.38 -16.40
N LYS A 43 23.05 4.50 -16.67
CA LYS A 43 23.73 5.78 -16.97
C LYS A 43 24.23 6.52 -15.75
N VAL A 44 23.71 6.19 -14.55
CA VAL A 44 23.96 6.96 -13.32
C VAL A 44 24.62 6.14 -12.21
N MET A 45 24.62 4.79 -12.33
CA MET A 45 25.23 3.89 -11.36
C MET A 45 25.84 2.65 -12.03
N GLU A 46 26.78 2.00 -11.38
CA GLU A 46 27.34 0.73 -11.84
C GLU A 46 26.36 -0.42 -11.67
N THR A 47 25.56 -0.69 -12.68
CA THR A 47 24.55 -1.75 -12.72
C THR A 47 24.29 -2.19 -14.15
N SER A 48 23.46 -3.23 -14.37
CA SER A 48 22.97 -3.63 -15.68
C SER A 48 21.53 -4.12 -15.59
N ASP A 49 20.78 -4.06 -16.69
CA ASP A 49 19.41 -4.61 -16.78
C ASP A 49 19.40 -6.08 -16.34
N GLU A 50 20.32 -6.89 -16.87
CA GLU A 50 20.45 -8.31 -16.51
C GLU A 50 20.64 -8.51 -15.00
N TRP A 51 21.53 -7.71 -14.38
CA TRP A 51 21.81 -7.81 -12.95
C TRP A 51 20.60 -7.43 -12.09
N ILE A 52 19.84 -6.38 -12.49
CA ILE A 52 18.63 -5.94 -11.81
C ILE A 52 17.54 -7.00 -11.93
N VAL A 53 17.24 -7.45 -13.14
CA VAL A 53 16.17 -8.43 -13.43
C VAL A 53 16.44 -9.75 -12.71
N GLN A 54 17.67 -10.26 -12.76
CA GLN A 54 18.04 -11.50 -12.08
C GLN A 54 17.78 -11.44 -10.56
N ARG A 55 17.96 -10.26 -9.93
CA ARG A 55 17.81 -10.10 -8.48
C ARG A 55 16.40 -9.77 -8.04
N THR A 56 15.66 -9.04 -8.84
CA THR A 56 14.39 -8.41 -8.44
C THR A 56 13.21 -8.80 -9.30
N GLY A 57 13.43 -9.15 -10.56
CA GLY A 57 12.42 -9.31 -11.60
C GLY A 57 11.94 -7.98 -12.19
N ILE A 58 12.58 -6.83 -11.87
CA ILE A 58 12.12 -5.50 -12.25
C ILE A 58 12.78 -5.04 -13.55
N HIS A 59 11.98 -4.69 -14.56
CA HIS A 59 12.44 -4.10 -15.82
C HIS A 59 12.28 -2.57 -15.82
N SER A 60 11.24 -2.07 -15.15
CA SER A 60 10.99 -0.64 -15.02
C SER A 60 10.26 -0.30 -13.72
N ARG A 61 10.27 0.98 -13.37
CA ARG A 61 9.48 1.59 -12.29
C ARG A 61 9.11 2.99 -12.72
N TYR A 62 8.37 3.71 -11.88
CA TYR A 62 7.99 5.09 -12.13
C TYR A 62 8.63 6.00 -11.09
N ARG A 63 8.88 7.24 -11.48
CA ARG A 63 9.41 8.28 -10.62
C ARG A 63 8.64 9.57 -10.84
N ILE A 64 8.28 10.24 -9.75
CA ILE A 64 7.64 11.56 -9.82
C ILE A 64 8.58 12.59 -10.47
N ASP A 65 7.95 13.54 -11.15
CA ASP A 65 8.57 14.78 -11.60
C ASP A 65 7.92 15.97 -10.87
N PRO A 66 8.58 16.52 -9.84
CA PRO A 66 8.03 17.67 -9.10
C PRO A 66 7.75 18.90 -9.99
N ALA A 67 8.47 19.06 -11.11
CA ALA A 67 8.21 20.15 -12.05
C ALA A 67 6.86 20.03 -12.75
N ARG A 68 6.28 18.82 -12.76
CA ARG A 68 4.92 18.53 -13.25
C ARG A 68 3.87 18.60 -12.16
N GLY A 69 4.24 18.97 -10.94
CA GLY A 69 3.36 18.98 -9.78
C GLY A 69 3.05 17.59 -9.22
N GLU A 70 3.85 16.58 -9.58
CA GLU A 70 3.69 15.22 -9.05
C GLU A 70 4.28 15.12 -7.64
N SER A 71 3.54 14.50 -6.73
CA SER A 71 3.92 14.29 -5.33
C SER A 71 3.03 13.20 -4.71
N THR A 72 3.32 12.78 -3.49
CA THR A 72 2.53 11.75 -2.78
C THR A 72 1.05 12.12 -2.73
N HIS A 73 0.71 13.36 -2.29
CA HIS A 73 -0.70 13.74 -2.17
C HIS A 73 -1.40 13.91 -3.53
N THR A 74 -0.70 14.40 -4.57
CA THR A 74 -1.35 14.58 -5.88
C THR A 74 -1.64 13.24 -6.57
N LEU A 75 -0.72 12.27 -6.45
CA LEU A 75 -0.98 10.90 -6.93
C LEU A 75 -2.09 10.24 -6.12
N ALA A 76 -2.09 10.38 -4.78
CA ALA A 76 -3.12 9.87 -3.90
C ALA A 76 -4.51 10.45 -4.23
N ALA A 77 -4.60 11.77 -4.45
CA ALA A 77 -5.84 12.44 -4.83
C ALA A 77 -6.37 11.94 -6.19
N GLU A 78 -5.50 11.74 -7.16
CA GLU A 78 -5.91 11.21 -8.47
C GLU A 78 -6.38 9.75 -8.38
N ALA A 79 -5.67 8.89 -7.63
CA ALA A 79 -6.09 7.52 -7.37
C ALA A 79 -7.47 7.49 -6.68
N LEU A 80 -7.69 8.37 -5.70
CA LEU A 80 -8.97 8.47 -5.00
C LEU A 80 -10.09 8.98 -5.92
N ARG A 81 -9.85 9.97 -6.78
CA ARG A 81 -10.84 10.42 -7.78
C ARG A 81 -11.30 9.27 -8.68
N ARG A 82 -10.36 8.45 -9.14
CA ARG A 82 -10.67 7.26 -9.97
C ARG A 82 -11.47 6.23 -9.19
N ALA A 83 -11.10 5.99 -7.93
CA ALA A 83 -11.84 5.06 -7.06
C ALA A 83 -13.27 5.53 -6.79
N LEU A 84 -13.48 6.82 -6.54
CA LEU A 84 -14.82 7.44 -6.38
C LEU A 84 -15.64 7.31 -7.67
N ALA A 85 -15.06 7.62 -8.82
CA ALA A 85 -15.74 7.47 -10.11
C ALA A 85 -16.15 6.01 -10.36
N ALA A 86 -15.27 5.04 -10.06
CA ALA A 86 -15.58 3.61 -10.18
C ALA A 86 -16.68 3.15 -9.22
N ALA A 87 -16.79 3.79 -8.04
CA ALA A 87 -17.86 3.53 -7.07
C ALA A 87 -19.17 4.27 -7.39
N GLY A 88 -19.18 5.22 -8.31
CA GLY A 88 -20.31 6.10 -8.58
C GLY A 88 -20.63 7.08 -7.42
N LEU A 89 -19.59 7.49 -6.68
CA LEU A 89 -19.69 8.34 -5.50
C LEU A 89 -19.08 9.73 -5.73
N SER A 90 -19.61 10.69 -4.98
CA SER A 90 -18.99 12.00 -4.79
C SER A 90 -18.02 11.97 -3.60
N ALA A 91 -17.00 12.82 -3.61
CA ALA A 91 -16.08 12.94 -2.48
C ALA A 91 -16.78 13.40 -1.18
N THR A 92 -17.89 14.13 -1.29
CA THR A 92 -18.72 14.55 -0.14
C THR A 92 -19.52 13.41 0.50
N ASP A 93 -19.57 12.23 -0.13
CA ASP A 93 -20.19 11.04 0.42
C ASP A 93 -19.27 10.28 1.39
N LEU A 94 -17.98 10.61 1.42
CA LEU A 94 -17.01 9.98 2.31
C LEU A 94 -17.16 10.46 3.74
N ASP A 95 -17.05 9.54 4.69
CA ASP A 95 -17.02 9.82 6.13
C ASP A 95 -15.57 9.95 6.63
N LEU A 96 -14.63 9.20 6.00
CA LEU A 96 -13.23 9.13 6.43
C LEU A 96 -12.30 8.84 5.24
N ILE A 97 -11.11 9.44 5.28
CA ILE A 97 -10.00 9.15 4.39
C ILE A 97 -8.80 8.69 5.22
N ILE A 98 -8.28 7.50 4.93
CA ILE A 98 -7.05 6.96 5.51
C ILE A 98 -6.02 6.92 4.39
N VAL A 99 -4.91 7.64 4.53
CA VAL A 99 -3.78 7.56 3.60
C VAL A 99 -2.65 6.78 4.26
N ALA A 100 -2.36 5.60 3.72
CA ALA A 100 -1.20 4.82 4.10
C ALA A 100 0.02 5.33 3.32
N THR A 101 0.96 5.97 4.01
CA THR A 101 2.18 6.52 3.41
C THR A 101 3.33 6.57 4.40
N MET A 102 4.55 6.37 3.89
CA MET A 102 5.81 6.67 4.59
C MET A 102 6.57 7.85 3.96
N THR A 103 6.00 8.45 2.92
CA THR A 103 6.58 9.62 2.22
C THR A 103 5.63 10.81 2.24
N PRO A 104 5.16 11.27 3.44
CA PRO A 104 4.42 12.51 3.52
C PRO A 104 5.33 13.68 3.11
N GLU A 105 4.79 14.68 2.43
CA GLU A 105 5.58 15.86 2.03
C GLU A 105 5.96 16.74 3.23
N MET A 106 5.30 16.57 4.35
CA MET A 106 5.56 17.29 5.59
C MET A 106 5.04 16.53 6.81
N SER A 107 5.61 16.80 7.97
CA SER A 107 5.18 16.18 9.22
C SER A 107 3.79 16.63 9.67
N CYS A 108 3.34 17.82 9.26
CA CYS A 108 2.03 18.40 9.56
C CYS A 108 1.69 19.47 8.51
N PRO A 109 0.47 19.47 7.96
CA PRO A 109 -0.64 18.56 8.23
C PRO A 109 -0.42 17.16 7.61
N ALA A 110 -1.29 16.20 7.98
CA ALA A 110 -1.33 14.88 7.36
C ALA A 110 -1.57 14.98 5.84
N THR A 111 -0.96 14.09 5.06
CA THR A 111 -1.18 13.96 3.61
C THR A 111 -2.66 13.78 3.29
N ALA A 112 -3.37 12.99 4.10
CA ALA A 112 -4.81 12.76 3.96
C ALA A 112 -5.64 14.06 4.01
N CYS A 113 -5.22 15.08 4.78
CA CYS A 113 -5.89 16.38 4.82
C CYS A 113 -5.76 17.12 3.48
N ARG A 114 -4.58 17.05 2.83
CA ARG A 114 -4.34 17.64 1.52
C ARG A 114 -5.13 16.91 0.45
N VAL A 115 -5.13 15.56 0.49
CA VAL A 115 -5.94 14.71 -0.40
C VAL A 115 -7.42 15.06 -0.27
N ALA A 116 -7.94 15.21 0.96
CA ALA A 116 -9.33 15.59 1.20
C ALA A 116 -9.69 16.94 0.56
N ALA A 117 -8.78 17.93 0.66
CA ALA A 117 -8.95 19.24 0.03
C ALA A 117 -8.96 19.13 -1.50
N ASP A 118 -8.00 18.39 -2.08
CA ASP A 118 -7.84 18.23 -3.52
C ASP A 118 -9.03 17.52 -4.20
N VAL A 119 -9.63 16.56 -3.50
CA VAL A 119 -10.82 15.85 -4.03
C VAL A 119 -12.13 16.51 -3.67
N GLY A 120 -12.13 17.49 -2.79
CA GLY A 120 -13.36 18.17 -2.31
C GLY A 120 -14.15 17.38 -1.26
N ALA A 121 -13.48 16.53 -0.47
CA ALA A 121 -14.10 15.73 0.60
C ALA A 121 -14.29 16.58 1.89
N SER A 122 -15.07 17.64 1.80
CA SER A 122 -15.23 18.68 2.83
C SER A 122 -15.87 18.19 4.15
N ARG A 123 -16.41 16.97 4.18
CA ARG A 123 -17.13 16.39 5.33
C ARG A 123 -16.40 15.19 5.96
N ALA A 124 -15.40 14.66 5.30
CA ALA A 124 -14.67 13.49 5.75
C ALA A 124 -13.65 13.85 6.85
N GLY A 125 -13.51 13.00 7.86
CA GLY A 125 -12.30 12.96 8.69
C GLY A 125 -11.12 12.50 7.84
N ALA A 126 -9.89 12.85 8.23
CA ALA A 126 -8.71 12.45 7.47
C ALA A 126 -7.49 12.27 8.39
N PHE A 127 -6.73 11.18 8.19
CA PHE A 127 -5.47 10.94 8.87
C PHE A 127 -4.54 10.04 8.04
N ASP A 128 -3.22 10.16 8.30
CA ASP A 128 -2.21 9.26 7.73
C ASP A 128 -1.98 8.06 8.64
N LEU A 129 -1.67 6.91 8.02
CA LEU A 129 -1.27 5.68 8.68
C LEU A 129 0.11 5.30 8.13
N ASN A 130 1.08 5.07 9.00
CA ASN A 130 2.40 4.59 8.61
C ASN A 130 2.67 3.19 9.18
N ALA A 131 2.69 2.21 8.30
CA ALA A 131 3.16 0.84 8.52
C ALA A 131 3.94 0.36 7.29
N ALA A 132 4.63 1.31 6.64
CA ALA A 132 5.39 1.10 5.41
C ALA A 132 4.59 0.27 4.37
N CYS A 133 5.19 -0.78 3.80
CA CYS A 133 4.54 -1.60 2.77
C CYS A 133 3.25 -2.31 3.25
N SER A 134 3.07 -2.50 4.57
CA SER A 134 1.86 -3.09 5.16
C SER A 134 0.72 -2.08 5.31
N GLY A 135 1.00 -0.78 5.11
CA GLY A 135 0.09 0.32 5.45
C GLY A 135 -1.30 0.19 4.82
N PHE A 136 -1.39 -0.16 3.53
CA PHE A 136 -2.70 -0.30 2.90
C PHE A 136 -3.52 -1.46 3.48
N VAL A 137 -2.90 -2.62 3.76
CA VAL A 137 -3.60 -3.76 4.37
C VAL A 137 -4.07 -3.40 5.78
N PHE A 138 -3.23 -2.73 6.58
CA PHE A 138 -3.63 -2.21 7.90
C PHE A 138 -4.76 -1.19 7.78
N GLY A 139 -4.73 -0.33 6.77
CA GLY A 139 -5.80 0.62 6.47
C GLY A 139 -7.12 -0.07 6.10
N LEU A 140 -7.08 -1.14 5.28
CA LEU A 140 -8.27 -1.94 4.95
C LEU A 140 -8.88 -2.60 6.19
N ASN A 141 -8.05 -3.22 7.04
CA ASN A 141 -8.48 -3.86 8.28
C ASN A 141 -9.12 -2.82 9.22
N THR A 142 -8.47 -1.67 9.39
CA THR A 142 -8.98 -0.55 10.18
C THR A 142 -10.31 -0.04 9.65
N ALA A 143 -10.42 0.20 8.34
CA ALA A 143 -11.65 0.69 7.72
C ALA A 143 -12.81 -0.30 7.87
N HIS A 144 -12.54 -1.59 7.66
CA HIS A 144 -13.52 -2.65 7.87
C HIS A 144 -14.08 -2.62 9.30
N ASP A 145 -13.20 -2.61 10.31
CA ASP A 145 -13.61 -2.68 11.72
C ASP A 145 -14.33 -1.41 12.18
N LEU A 146 -13.94 -0.24 11.68
CA LEU A 146 -14.63 1.01 11.93
C LEU A 146 -16.06 1.00 11.34
N ILE A 147 -16.27 0.40 10.16
CA ILE A 147 -17.58 0.23 9.54
C ILE A 147 -18.40 -0.80 10.33
N LYS A 148 -17.81 -1.97 10.65
CA LYS A 148 -18.47 -3.02 11.47
C LYS A 148 -18.89 -2.48 12.84
N GLY A 149 -18.07 -1.59 13.42
CA GLY A 149 -18.39 -0.89 14.67
C GLY A 149 -19.50 0.15 14.54
N GLY A 150 -19.98 0.46 13.31
CA GLY A 150 -21.08 1.38 13.04
C GLY A 150 -20.73 2.85 13.20
N ALA A 151 -19.43 3.21 13.28
CA ALA A 151 -18.98 4.59 13.39
C ALA A 151 -19.00 5.32 12.04
N TYR A 152 -18.73 4.59 10.97
CA TYR A 152 -18.64 5.11 9.60
C TYR A 152 -19.37 4.19 8.62
N ARG A 153 -19.72 4.72 7.46
CA ARG A 153 -20.38 3.96 6.39
C ARG A 153 -19.55 3.90 5.11
N ARG A 154 -18.73 4.93 4.82
CA ARG A 154 -17.93 5.04 3.61
C ARG A 154 -16.54 5.56 3.96
N ILE A 155 -15.55 4.72 3.78
CA ILE A 155 -14.15 5.04 4.07
C ILE A 155 -13.33 4.86 2.80
N ALA A 156 -12.55 5.87 2.45
CA ALA A 156 -11.50 5.73 1.43
C ALA A 156 -10.20 5.27 2.10
N VAL A 157 -9.60 4.20 1.60
CA VAL A 157 -8.25 3.76 1.97
C VAL A 157 -7.34 3.97 0.77
N VAL A 158 -6.30 4.75 0.95
CA VAL A 158 -5.33 5.09 -0.10
C VAL A 158 -3.95 4.64 0.34
N GLY A 159 -3.24 3.90 -0.50
CA GLY A 159 -1.81 3.65 -0.34
C GLY A 159 -1.06 4.52 -1.35
N ALA A 160 -0.14 5.37 -0.90
CA ALA A 160 0.58 6.28 -1.78
C ALA A 160 1.99 6.54 -1.27
N ASP A 161 2.99 6.26 -2.10
CA ASP A 161 4.38 6.50 -1.76
C ASP A 161 5.19 6.98 -2.96
N CYS A 162 6.09 7.94 -2.71
CA CYS A 162 7.04 8.48 -3.67
C CYS A 162 8.48 8.22 -3.18
N LEU A 163 8.86 6.94 -3.15
CA LEU A 163 10.16 6.49 -2.63
C LEU A 163 11.34 7.03 -3.44
N SER A 164 11.12 7.44 -4.69
CA SER A 164 12.18 8.04 -5.51
C SER A 164 12.83 9.25 -4.85
N THR A 165 12.11 9.93 -3.95
CA THR A 165 12.61 11.08 -3.18
C THR A 165 13.59 10.68 -2.08
N LEU A 166 13.58 9.42 -1.65
CA LEU A 166 14.41 8.87 -0.59
C LEU A 166 15.51 7.94 -1.13
N MET A 167 15.76 7.95 -2.45
CA MET A 167 16.75 7.08 -3.08
C MET A 167 18.07 7.81 -3.33
N ASP A 168 19.17 7.18 -2.96
CA ASP A 168 20.50 7.53 -3.44
C ASP A 168 20.74 6.84 -4.80
N TYR A 169 20.66 7.62 -5.89
CA TYR A 169 20.88 7.16 -7.25
C TYR A 169 22.36 7.09 -7.64
N SER A 170 23.28 7.02 -6.68
CA SER A 170 24.68 6.70 -6.91
C SER A 170 24.92 5.18 -6.89
N THR A 171 26.13 4.76 -7.27
CA THR A 171 26.56 3.35 -7.16
C THR A 171 26.49 2.84 -5.70
N ALA A 172 26.70 3.71 -4.70
CA ALA A 172 26.59 3.33 -3.29
C ALA A 172 25.16 2.98 -2.89
N GLY A 173 24.15 3.70 -3.41
CA GLY A 173 22.73 3.48 -3.14
C GLY A 173 22.06 2.44 -4.03
N ARG A 174 22.78 1.82 -4.99
CA ARG A 174 22.16 0.92 -6.00
C ARG A 174 21.36 -0.22 -5.41
N GLY A 175 21.66 -0.66 -4.18
CA GLY A 175 20.99 -1.76 -3.51
C GLY A 175 19.50 -1.51 -3.23
N THR A 176 19.12 -0.25 -3.09
CA THR A 176 17.73 0.21 -2.88
C THR A 176 17.17 0.90 -4.11
N ALA A 177 17.94 1.74 -4.78
CA ALA A 177 17.49 2.56 -5.91
C ALA A 177 16.97 1.75 -7.12
N ILE A 178 17.42 0.51 -7.27
CA ILE A 178 16.95 -0.40 -8.34
C ILE A 178 15.59 -1.04 -8.04
N ILE A 179 15.08 -0.92 -6.80
CA ILE A 179 13.90 -1.67 -6.35
C ILE A 179 12.64 -0.80 -6.39
N PHE A 180 12.72 0.38 -5.79
CA PHE A 180 11.54 1.17 -5.48
C PHE A 180 11.04 2.03 -6.65
N GLY A 181 9.72 2.15 -6.73
CA GLY A 181 9.00 3.04 -7.64
C GLY A 181 7.90 3.81 -6.92
N ASP A 182 7.40 4.85 -7.58
CA ASP A 182 6.37 5.74 -7.06
C ASP A 182 5.01 5.37 -7.63
N ALA A 183 3.98 5.37 -6.79
CA ALA A 183 2.61 5.14 -7.19
C ALA A 183 1.62 5.57 -6.11
N ALA A 184 0.35 5.60 -6.49
CA ALA A 184 -0.78 5.59 -5.56
C ALA A 184 -1.86 4.60 -6.02
N GLY A 185 -2.56 4.02 -5.05
CA GLY A 185 -3.75 3.22 -5.30
C GLY A 185 -4.77 3.46 -4.19
N ALA A 186 -6.06 3.34 -4.51
CA ALA A 186 -7.15 3.63 -3.60
C ALA A 186 -8.27 2.59 -3.69
N ALA A 187 -8.95 2.35 -2.58
CA ALA A 187 -10.17 1.58 -2.49
C ALA A 187 -11.23 2.32 -1.69
N ILE A 188 -12.49 2.25 -2.16
CA ILE A 188 -13.65 2.71 -1.40
C ILE A 188 -14.24 1.50 -0.68
N VAL A 189 -14.33 1.60 0.63
CA VAL A 189 -14.88 0.58 1.53
C VAL A 189 -16.21 1.08 2.07
N GLU A 190 -17.29 0.33 1.83
CA GLU A 190 -18.64 0.73 2.20
C GLU A 190 -19.36 -0.32 3.03
N ALA A 191 -20.20 0.15 3.96
CA ALA A 191 -21.19 -0.68 4.62
C ALA A 191 -22.22 -1.23 3.62
N CYS A 192 -22.63 -2.49 3.79
CA CYS A 192 -23.74 -3.09 3.06
C CYS A 192 -24.62 -3.92 3.99
N ASP A 193 -25.82 -4.29 3.49
CA ASP A 193 -26.83 -5.00 4.28
C ASP A 193 -26.57 -6.53 4.32
N ASP A 194 -25.60 -7.04 3.55
CA ASP A 194 -25.23 -8.46 3.54
C ASP A 194 -24.11 -8.72 4.57
N PRO A 195 -24.42 -9.28 5.76
CA PRO A 195 -23.45 -9.49 6.82
C PRO A 195 -22.37 -10.55 6.49
N GLY A 196 -22.59 -11.35 5.44
CA GLY A 196 -21.64 -12.36 4.95
C GLY A 196 -20.50 -11.77 4.13
N LYS A 197 -20.57 -10.45 3.78
CA LYS A 197 -19.52 -9.76 3.04
C LYS A 197 -18.55 -9.05 3.95
N GLY A 198 -17.30 -8.98 3.51
CA GLY A 198 -16.22 -8.31 4.22
C GLY A 198 -15.07 -9.23 4.55
N ILE A 199 -14.34 -8.91 5.60
CA ILE A 199 -13.19 -9.68 6.04
C ILE A 199 -13.64 -10.95 6.76
N LEU A 200 -13.15 -12.09 6.29
CA LEU A 200 -13.33 -13.40 6.92
C LEU A 200 -12.29 -13.63 8.02
N ALA A 201 -11.05 -13.23 7.77
CA ALA A 201 -9.95 -13.24 8.73
C ALA A 201 -8.95 -12.14 8.40
N GLN A 202 -8.30 -11.61 9.42
CA GLN A 202 -7.28 -10.56 9.29
C GLN A 202 -6.24 -10.70 10.40
N SER A 203 -5.02 -10.21 10.14
CA SER A 203 -4.00 -10.06 11.16
C SER A 203 -3.12 -8.84 10.89
N MET A 204 -2.55 -8.29 11.97
CA MET A 204 -1.58 -7.20 11.93
C MET A 204 -0.53 -7.48 13.01
N HIS A 205 0.73 -7.54 12.59
CA HIS A 205 1.85 -7.87 13.45
C HIS A 205 2.99 -6.86 13.31
N CYS A 206 3.85 -6.80 14.31
CA CYS A 206 5.05 -5.98 14.33
C CYS A 206 6.16 -6.68 15.11
N ASP A 207 7.38 -6.62 14.57
CA ASP A 207 8.63 -6.89 15.29
C ASP A 207 9.43 -5.59 15.35
N GLY A 208 9.31 -4.89 16.48
CA GLY A 208 9.97 -3.61 16.71
C GLY A 208 11.50 -3.71 16.77
N ASP A 209 12.08 -4.86 17.12
CA ASP A 209 13.53 -5.05 17.15
C ASP A 209 14.13 -5.09 15.72
N GLY A 210 13.30 -5.38 14.72
CA GLY A 210 13.66 -5.40 13.31
C GLY A 210 13.75 -4.01 12.64
N TRP A 211 13.49 -2.91 13.35
CA TRP A 211 13.49 -1.56 12.76
C TRP A 211 14.81 -1.21 12.03
N LYS A 212 15.92 -1.71 12.55
CA LYS A 212 17.27 -1.49 12.02
C LYS A 212 17.56 -2.14 10.67
N GLU A 213 16.69 -3.05 10.22
CA GLU A 213 16.89 -3.78 8.96
C GLU A 213 16.46 -2.97 7.72
N ILE A 214 15.54 -1.99 7.91
CA ILE A 214 15.16 -1.03 6.88
C ILE A 214 14.66 0.26 7.54
N TYR A 215 15.38 1.37 7.31
CA TYR A 215 15.10 2.65 7.96
C TYR A 215 15.57 3.82 7.10
N VAL A 216 15.10 5.02 7.41
CA VAL A 216 15.52 6.28 6.80
C VAL A 216 16.06 7.18 7.92
N PRO A 217 17.37 7.36 8.07
CA PRO A 217 17.94 8.21 9.11
C PRO A 217 17.78 9.69 8.74
N GLU A 218 17.35 10.51 9.69
CA GLU A 218 17.32 11.98 9.57
C GLU A 218 18.44 12.66 10.37
N CYS A 219 19.01 11.95 11.34
CA CYS A 219 20.08 12.44 12.18
C CYS A 219 20.93 11.29 12.76
N GLU A 220 22.00 11.62 13.49
CA GLU A 220 22.96 10.65 14.03
C GLU A 220 22.31 9.57 14.91
N ARG A 221 21.35 9.92 15.76
CA ARG A 221 20.68 8.99 16.67
C ARG A 221 19.78 7.94 15.96
N ASP A 222 19.52 8.13 14.66
CA ASP A 222 18.67 7.22 13.89
C ASP A 222 19.47 6.06 13.29
N PHE A 223 20.79 6.02 13.50
CA PHE A 223 21.61 4.89 13.11
C PHE A 223 21.56 3.78 14.17
N PRO A 224 21.44 2.50 13.76
CA PRO A 224 21.49 1.38 14.70
C PRO A 224 22.80 1.33 15.48
N GLU A 225 22.76 0.78 16.70
CA GLU A 225 23.95 0.54 17.51
C GLU A 225 25.02 -0.24 16.72
N GLY A 226 26.25 0.22 16.75
CA GLY A 226 27.38 -0.38 16.03
C GLY A 226 27.47 0.02 14.55
N VAL A 227 26.53 0.79 14.03
CA VAL A 227 26.60 1.36 12.68
C VAL A 227 27.15 2.80 12.78
N ALA A 228 28.26 3.05 12.09
CA ALA A 228 28.84 4.41 12.07
C ALA A 228 27.87 5.40 11.40
N CYS A 229 27.69 6.54 12.06
CA CYS A 229 26.93 7.65 11.47
C CYS A 229 27.62 8.14 10.19
N ASP A 230 26.83 8.27 9.14
CA ASP A 230 27.25 8.80 7.85
C ASP A 230 26.20 9.82 7.38
N PRO A 231 26.50 11.12 7.48
CA PRO A 231 25.57 12.18 7.08
C PRO A 231 25.13 12.14 5.61
N SER A 232 25.90 11.48 4.73
CA SER A 232 25.53 11.31 3.32
C SER A 232 24.32 10.37 3.14
N LYS A 233 23.95 9.63 4.18
CA LYS A 233 22.81 8.71 4.20
C LYS A 233 21.52 9.32 4.75
N TYR A 234 21.58 10.55 5.29
CA TYR A 234 20.38 11.23 5.78
C TYR A 234 19.34 11.39 4.66
N GLY A 235 18.09 11.07 4.98
CA GLY A 235 17.00 11.11 4.02
C GLY A 235 17.00 9.99 2.97
N HIS A 236 17.95 9.04 3.05
CA HIS A 236 18.00 7.91 2.11
C HIS A 236 17.70 6.58 2.78
N VAL A 237 16.93 5.74 2.11
CA VAL A 237 16.59 4.39 2.61
C VAL A 237 17.85 3.56 2.80
N GLN A 238 18.08 3.10 4.02
CA GLN A 238 19.09 2.11 4.39
C GLN A 238 18.43 0.76 4.55
N MET A 239 18.96 -0.30 3.96
CA MET A 239 18.36 -1.63 4.00
C MET A 239 19.40 -2.74 4.06
N ASN A 240 19.24 -3.63 5.03
CA ASN A 240 19.90 -4.92 5.04
C ASN A 240 19.09 -5.92 4.19
N GLY A 241 19.32 -5.91 2.88
CA GLY A 241 18.55 -6.71 1.94
C GLY A 241 18.52 -8.21 2.24
N ALA A 242 19.61 -8.77 2.82
CA ALA A 242 19.64 -10.18 3.18
C ALA A 242 18.73 -10.53 4.36
N ALA A 243 18.73 -9.69 5.41
CA ALA A 243 17.86 -9.86 6.57
C ALA A 243 16.39 -9.67 6.19
N VAL A 244 16.07 -8.60 5.44
CA VAL A 244 14.71 -8.33 4.96
C VAL A 244 14.20 -9.46 4.05
N PHE A 245 15.02 -9.99 3.16
CA PHE A 245 14.64 -11.12 2.31
C PHE A 245 14.36 -12.40 3.12
N LYS A 246 15.23 -12.72 4.08
CA LYS A 246 15.06 -13.89 4.97
C LYS A 246 13.77 -13.78 5.79
N PHE A 247 13.53 -12.61 6.37
CA PHE A 247 12.29 -12.31 7.09
C PHE A 247 11.07 -12.49 6.18
N ALA A 248 11.09 -11.87 4.99
CA ALA A 248 9.98 -11.90 4.07
C ALA A 248 9.59 -13.33 3.64
N VAL A 249 10.55 -14.18 3.29
CA VAL A 249 10.27 -15.56 2.83
C VAL A 249 9.63 -16.40 3.93
N GLY A 250 10.11 -16.27 5.19
CA GLY A 250 9.54 -16.99 6.33
C GLY A 250 8.14 -16.48 6.69
N THR A 251 8.09 -15.20 7.04
CA THR A 251 6.88 -14.54 7.55
C THR A 251 5.72 -14.54 6.57
N PHE A 252 6.01 -14.37 5.27
CA PHE A 252 4.98 -14.30 4.24
C PHE A 252 4.15 -15.59 4.15
N SER A 253 4.84 -16.74 4.18
CA SER A 253 4.16 -18.03 4.12
C SER A 253 3.40 -18.33 5.42
N ASP A 254 3.98 -18.00 6.57
CA ASP A 254 3.34 -18.24 7.86
C ASP A 254 2.08 -17.37 8.02
N LEU A 255 2.14 -16.11 7.57
CA LEU A 255 1.00 -15.18 7.56
C LEU A 255 -0.16 -15.66 6.68
N ILE A 256 0.13 -16.19 5.48
CA ILE A 256 -0.90 -16.77 4.61
C ILE A 256 -1.56 -17.96 5.32
N GLN A 257 -0.77 -18.88 5.90
CA GLN A 257 -1.29 -20.05 6.60
C GLN A 257 -2.14 -19.64 7.81
N GLU A 258 -1.63 -18.74 8.66
CA GLU A 258 -2.36 -18.19 9.81
C GLU A 258 -3.75 -17.67 9.40
N THR A 259 -3.81 -16.91 8.30
CA THR A 259 -5.05 -16.31 7.81
C THR A 259 -6.04 -17.34 7.28
N LEU A 260 -5.55 -18.35 6.55
CA LEU A 260 -6.36 -19.48 6.07
C LEU A 260 -6.95 -20.27 7.23
N ASP A 261 -6.14 -20.60 8.23
CA ASP A 261 -6.54 -21.34 9.42
C ASP A 261 -7.59 -20.57 10.23
N ALA A 262 -7.39 -19.27 10.43
CA ALA A 262 -8.32 -18.39 11.12
C ALA A 262 -9.68 -18.26 10.42
N ALA A 263 -9.68 -18.33 9.09
CA ALA A 263 -10.91 -18.31 8.28
C ALA A 263 -11.55 -19.69 8.10
N GLY A 264 -10.88 -20.77 8.47
CA GLY A 264 -11.33 -22.14 8.25
C GLY A 264 -11.41 -22.53 6.77
N VAL A 265 -10.52 -21.98 5.94
CA VAL A 265 -10.45 -22.23 4.49
C VAL A 265 -9.05 -22.73 4.09
N THR A 266 -8.95 -23.26 2.88
CA THR A 266 -7.68 -23.75 2.31
C THR A 266 -7.21 -22.82 1.18
N ALA A 267 -5.96 -22.94 0.76
CA ALA A 267 -5.43 -22.18 -0.36
C ALA A 267 -6.19 -22.42 -1.69
N THR A 268 -6.80 -23.60 -1.86
CA THR A 268 -7.61 -23.90 -3.03
C THR A 268 -8.91 -23.11 -3.09
N ASP A 269 -9.43 -22.68 -1.93
CA ASP A 269 -10.64 -21.86 -1.83
C ASP A 269 -10.43 -20.40 -2.20
N LEU A 270 -9.16 -19.97 -2.30
CA LEU A 270 -8.84 -18.63 -2.76
C LEU A 270 -9.08 -18.49 -4.25
N ASP A 271 -9.74 -17.41 -4.65
CA ASP A 271 -9.86 -17.02 -6.06
C ASP A 271 -8.66 -16.17 -6.51
N MET A 272 -8.13 -15.33 -5.60
CA MET A 272 -6.99 -14.47 -5.89
C MET A 272 -6.15 -14.19 -4.63
N LEU A 273 -4.83 -14.26 -4.79
CA LEU A 273 -3.85 -13.79 -3.81
C LEU A 273 -3.18 -12.51 -4.34
N VAL A 274 -3.40 -11.40 -3.65
CA VAL A 274 -2.87 -10.07 -3.98
C VAL A 274 -1.83 -9.68 -2.94
N CYS A 275 -0.57 -9.77 -3.33
CA CYS A 275 0.55 -9.58 -2.43
C CYS A 275 1.24 -8.24 -2.65
N HIS A 276 1.85 -7.72 -1.60
CA HIS A 276 2.87 -6.69 -1.73
C HIS A 276 3.96 -7.12 -2.73
N GLN A 277 4.22 -6.28 -3.71
CA GLN A 277 5.15 -6.52 -4.80
C GLN A 277 6.57 -6.11 -4.40
N SER A 278 7.21 -6.89 -3.54
CA SER A 278 8.54 -6.58 -2.99
C SER A 278 9.70 -7.13 -3.83
N ASN A 279 9.55 -8.38 -4.30
CA ASN A 279 10.55 -9.10 -5.09
C ASN A 279 9.89 -10.31 -5.77
N MET A 280 10.15 -10.52 -7.06
CA MET A 280 9.59 -11.63 -7.83
C MET A 280 9.84 -13.00 -7.18
N ARG A 281 11.03 -13.20 -6.62
CA ARG A 281 11.42 -14.48 -6.00
C ARG A 281 10.61 -14.80 -4.75
N ILE A 282 10.21 -13.77 -3.96
CA ILE A 282 9.37 -13.92 -2.78
C ILE A 282 7.95 -14.31 -3.21
N LEU A 283 7.41 -13.66 -4.23
CA LEU A 283 6.09 -13.95 -4.77
C LEU A 283 6.01 -15.40 -5.30
N GLN A 284 7.02 -15.81 -6.07
CA GLN A 284 7.11 -17.18 -6.60
C GLN A 284 7.22 -18.23 -5.50
N SER A 285 8.04 -17.98 -4.48
CA SER A 285 8.19 -18.88 -3.33
C SER A 285 6.85 -19.11 -2.59
N ALA A 286 6.06 -18.06 -2.39
CA ALA A 286 4.73 -18.19 -1.78
C ALA A 286 3.78 -19.00 -2.66
N ARG A 287 3.75 -18.72 -3.97
CA ARG A 287 2.92 -19.47 -4.93
C ARG A 287 3.23 -20.96 -4.90
N GLU A 288 4.50 -21.32 -4.95
CA GLU A 288 4.97 -22.70 -4.94
C GLU A 288 4.62 -23.41 -3.63
N ARG A 289 4.82 -22.76 -2.49
CA ARG A 289 4.52 -23.35 -1.16
C ARG A 289 3.04 -23.72 -1.01
N PHE A 290 2.12 -22.93 -1.57
CA PHE A 290 0.68 -23.16 -1.47
C PHE A 290 0.10 -23.87 -2.68
N GLY A 291 0.92 -24.27 -3.66
CA GLY A 291 0.48 -24.93 -4.88
C GLY A 291 -0.51 -24.11 -5.70
N LEU A 292 -0.42 -22.78 -5.62
CA LEU A 292 -1.34 -21.90 -6.34
C LEU A 292 -0.98 -21.85 -7.83
N PRO A 293 -1.97 -21.97 -8.71
CA PRO A 293 -1.78 -21.73 -10.14
C PRO A 293 -1.37 -20.27 -10.39
N GLU A 294 -0.68 -20.04 -11.49
CA GLU A 294 -0.08 -18.73 -11.79
C GLU A 294 -1.13 -17.62 -11.89
N GLU A 295 -2.29 -17.92 -12.42
CA GLU A 295 -3.39 -16.98 -12.56
C GLU A 295 -4.01 -16.52 -11.23
N LYS A 296 -3.79 -17.24 -10.13
CA LYS A 296 -4.27 -16.86 -8.79
C LYS A 296 -3.31 -15.94 -8.01
N LEU A 297 -2.10 -15.72 -8.51
CA LEU A 297 -1.16 -14.73 -7.96
C LEU A 297 -0.98 -13.60 -8.96
N TYR A 298 -1.35 -12.38 -8.58
CA TYR A 298 -1.13 -11.23 -9.45
C TYR A 298 0.27 -10.64 -9.29
N VAL A 299 0.91 -10.35 -10.41
CA VAL A 299 2.27 -9.79 -10.48
C VAL A 299 2.27 -8.59 -11.41
N ASN A 300 2.86 -7.47 -10.95
CA ASN A 300 3.13 -6.27 -11.73
C ASN A 300 4.47 -5.60 -11.37
N ILE A 301 5.24 -6.23 -10.47
CA ILE A 301 6.53 -5.71 -10.03
C ILE A 301 7.51 -5.50 -11.18
N ASP A 302 7.42 -6.32 -12.23
CA ASP A 302 8.27 -6.27 -13.41
C ASP A 302 8.25 -4.89 -14.11
N ARG A 303 7.11 -4.21 -14.08
CA ARG A 303 6.87 -2.94 -14.78
C ARG A 303 6.67 -1.72 -13.91
N VAL A 304 6.38 -1.91 -12.60
CA VAL A 304 6.15 -0.77 -11.68
C VAL A 304 7.14 -0.74 -10.51
N GLY A 305 7.93 -1.81 -10.32
CA GLY A 305 8.81 -1.96 -9.18
C GLY A 305 8.06 -2.18 -7.86
N ASN A 306 8.77 -2.00 -6.76
CA ASN A 306 8.20 -2.00 -5.42
C ASN A 306 7.64 -0.60 -5.11
N THR A 307 6.31 -0.46 -5.11
CA THR A 307 5.60 0.81 -4.85
C THR A 307 5.09 0.93 -3.41
N VAL A 308 5.73 0.22 -2.48
CA VAL A 308 5.49 0.28 -1.02
C VAL A 308 4.01 0.12 -0.65
N GLY A 309 3.39 1.11 0.03
CA GLY A 309 1.99 1.09 0.42
C GLY A 309 1.01 1.12 -0.75
N ALA A 310 1.42 1.64 -1.91
CA ALA A 310 0.61 1.64 -3.13
C ALA A 310 0.56 0.29 -3.84
N SER A 311 1.43 -0.66 -3.49
CA SER A 311 1.62 -1.93 -4.20
C SER A 311 0.33 -2.78 -4.27
N VAL A 312 -0.27 -3.06 -3.12
CA VAL A 312 -1.50 -3.88 -3.04
C VAL A 312 -2.70 -3.20 -3.72
N PRO A 313 -3.01 -1.91 -3.46
CA PRO A 313 -4.16 -1.27 -4.10
C PRO A 313 -3.98 -1.05 -5.60
N LEU A 314 -2.75 -0.88 -6.10
CA LEU A 314 -2.46 -0.84 -7.54
C LEU A 314 -2.80 -2.18 -8.20
N CYS A 315 -2.34 -3.31 -7.62
CA CYS A 315 -2.70 -4.65 -8.08
C CYS A 315 -4.21 -4.88 -8.06
N LEU A 316 -4.89 -4.48 -6.98
CA LEU A 316 -6.34 -4.60 -6.83
C LEU A 316 -7.09 -3.84 -7.94
N ASP A 317 -6.68 -2.60 -8.23
CA ASP A 317 -7.30 -1.77 -9.27
C ASP A 317 -7.10 -2.38 -10.65
N GLU A 318 -5.90 -2.85 -10.97
CA GLU A 318 -5.61 -3.50 -12.25
C GLU A 318 -6.41 -4.78 -12.44
N LEU A 319 -6.53 -5.61 -11.40
CA LEU A 319 -7.34 -6.84 -11.42
C LEU A 319 -8.83 -6.54 -11.63
N ARG A 320 -9.36 -5.52 -10.96
CA ARG A 320 -10.78 -5.12 -11.14
C ARG A 320 -11.06 -4.58 -12.53
N ARG A 321 -10.19 -3.70 -13.04
CA ARG A 321 -10.32 -3.18 -14.41
C ARG A 321 -10.21 -4.27 -15.47
N ALA A 322 -9.40 -5.30 -15.21
CA ALA A 322 -9.28 -6.47 -16.08
C ALA A 322 -10.41 -7.49 -15.94
N GLY A 323 -11.37 -7.29 -15.01
CA GLY A 323 -12.46 -8.22 -14.74
C GLY A 323 -12.00 -9.55 -14.11
N ARG A 324 -10.80 -9.59 -13.53
CA ARG A 324 -10.21 -10.78 -12.89
C ARG A 324 -10.65 -10.98 -11.44
N ILE A 325 -11.25 -9.94 -10.85
CA ILE A 325 -11.87 -9.98 -9.51
C ILE A 325 -13.34 -9.57 -9.64
N ALA A 326 -14.25 -10.40 -9.10
CA ALA A 326 -15.69 -10.21 -9.16
C ALA A 326 -16.34 -10.37 -7.78
N PRO A 327 -17.57 -9.85 -7.58
CA PRO A 327 -18.35 -10.11 -6.38
C PRO A 327 -18.53 -11.61 -6.11
N GLY A 328 -18.46 -12.01 -4.84
CA GLY A 328 -18.59 -13.40 -4.40
C GLY A 328 -17.28 -14.18 -4.33
N GLN A 329 -16.18 -13.61 -4.80
CA GLN A 329 -14.86 -14.23 -4.73
C GLN A 329 -14.17 -14.02 -3.39
N LYS A 330 -13.29 -14.97 -3.03
CA LYS A 330 -12.38 -14.88 -1.89
C LYS A 330 -11.04 -14.34 -2.34
N VAL A 331 -10.72 -13.13 -1.90
CA VAL A 331 -9.47 -12.43 -2.22
C VAL A 331 -8.67 -12.20 -0.95
N MET A 332 -7.43 -12.67 -0.93
CA MET A 332 -6.51 -12.44 0.20
C MET A 332 -5.50 -11.36 -0.17
N PHE A 333 -5.41 -10.33 0.65
CA PHE A 333 -4.37 -9.30 0.60
C PHE A 333 -3.31 -9.60 1.64
N VAL A 334 -2.03 -9.55 1.25
CA VAL A 334 -0.89 -9.85 2.15
C VAL A 334 0.22 -8.85 1.90
N ALA A 335 0.75 -8.29 2.98
CA ALA A 335 1.87 -7.37 2.91
C ALA A 335 2.82 -7.54 4.10
N PHE A 336 4.07 -7.15 3.89
CA PHE A 336 5.11 -7.01 4.91
C PHE A 336 5.99 -5.80 4.54
N GLY A 337 6.63 -5.19 5.52
CA GLY A 337 7.43 -3.99 5.30
C GLY A 337 8.31 -3.60 6.46
N GLY A 338 8.89 -2.42 6.31
CA GLY A 338 9.69 -1.79 7.37
C GLY A 338 8.93 -1.70 8.68
N GLY A 339 9.68 -1.81 9.78
CA GLY A 339 9.17 -1.75 11.11
C GLY A 339 9.81 -2.78 12.05
N LEU A 340 9.89 -4.10 11.80
CA LEU A 340 9.22 -4.78 10.68
C LEU A 340 7.72 -4.93 10.97
N THR A 341 6.90 -4.80 9.95
CA THR A 341 5.45 -4.97 10.04
C THR A 341 4.96 -5.98 9.01
N TRP A 342 3.92 -6.74 9.32
CA TRP A 342 3.25 -7.61 8.36
C TRP A 342 1.78 -7.80 8.70
N GLY A 343 0.96 -8.05 7.69
CA GLY A 343 -0.47 -8.25 7.89
C GLY A 343 -1.17 -8.80 6.66
N SER A 344 -2.34 -9.35 6.94
CA SER A 344 -3.22 -9.98 5.97
C SER A 344 -4.65 -9.51 6.12
N SER A 345 -5.43 -9.73 5.05
CA SER A 345 -6.85 -9.41 4.99
C SER A 345 -7.52 -10.33 3.98
N LEU A 346 -8.23 -11.35 4.44
CA LEU A 346 -9.00 -12.26 3.57
C LEU A 346 -10.44 -11.79 3.45
N TRP A 347 -10.84 -11.44 2.25
CA TRP A 347 -12.16 -10.88 1.95
C TRP A 347 -13.08 -11.86 1.23
N GLN A 348 -14.35 -11.85 1.63
CA GLN A 348 -15.49 -12.28 0.81
C GLN A 348 -16.04 -11.04 0.11
N LEU A 349 -15.77 -10.88 -1.20
CA LEU A 349 -16.16 -9.70 -1.99
C LEU A 349 -17.66 -9.62 -2.29
#